data_2f364eab3290f5de3354d872b69e3c8f
#
_entry.id   2f364eab3290f5de3354d872b69e3c8f
#
_cell.length_a   1.000
_cell.length_b   1.000
_cell.length_c   1.000
_cell.angle_alpha   90.00
_cell.angle_beta   90.00
_cell.angle_gamma   90.00
#
_symmetry.space_group_name_H-M   'P 1'
#
loop_
_entity.id
_entity.type
_entity.pdbx_description
1 polymer ?
#
loop_
_entity_poly.entity_id
_entity_poly.type
_entity_poly.pdbx_seq_one_letter_code
_entity_poly.pdbx_strand_id
1 'polypeptide(L)'
;MVEIFREELAFSTGINIIPFNFDSINYLLSKQVFYNILLSIPFGFGISYIISINRKKLIFFGIMFGIIIEGLQLLISLFLGFPYRSIDVNDLILNFIGTIIGYKIFKIYSFLFIMSVKKFDIKLNTLLEYIHKVSEKAVNVNVNKK
;
A
#
# COMPACT_ATOMS: atom_id res chain seq x y z
N MET A 1 35.47 16.72 -12.08
CA MET A 1 34.60 16.68 -13.26
C MET A 1 34.17 15.25 -13.64
N VAL A 2 35.09 14.28 -13.66
CA VAL A 2 34.75 12.86 -13.99
C VAL A 2 33.87 12.20 -12.92
N GLU A 3 34.03 12.55 -11.63
CA GLU A 3 33.21 12.01 -10.53
C GLU A 3 31.76 12.50 -10.59
N ILE A 4 31.55 13.79 -10.87
CA ILE A 4 30.20 14.37 -11.02
C ILE A 4 29.44 13.68 -12.17
N PHE A 5 30.11 13.42 -13.30
CA PHE A 5 29.53 12.68 -14.43
C PHE A 5 29.20 11.22 -14.08
N ARG A 6 29.98 10.57 -13.22
CA ARG A 6 29.68 9.21 -12.74
C ARG A 6 28.47 9.18 -11.81
N GLU A 7 28.33 10.18 -10.95
CA GLU A 7 27.19 10.29 -10.04
C GLU A 7 25.89 10.62 -10.81
N GLU A 8 25.93 11.55 -11.79
CA GLU A 8 24.77 11.82 -12.66
C GLU A 8 24.36 10.59 -13.49
N LEU A 9 25.32 9.83 -14.04
CA LEU A 9 25.04 8.58 -14.74
C LEU A 9 24.47 7.51 -13.80
N ALA A 10 24.96 7.39 -12.57
CA ALA A 10 24.44 6.45 -11.58
C ALA A 10 23.00 6.78 -11.17
N PHE A 11 22.67 8.06 -11.00
CA PHE A 11 21.28 8.48 -10.74
C PHE A 11 20.37 8.27 -11.96
N SER A 12 20.84 8.55 -13.18
CA SER A 12 20.05 8.38 -14.41
C SER A 12 19.76 6.92 -14.74
N THR A 13 20.67 6.01 -14.42
CA THR A 13 20.47 4.55 -14.61
C THR A 13 19.60 3.93 -13.50
N GLY A 14 19.38 4.65 -12.40
CA GLY A 14 18.54 4.21 -11.28
C GLY A 14 17.06 4.58 -11.40
N ILE A 15 16.60 5.18 -12.53
CA ILE A 15 15.21 5.59 -12.71
C ILE A 15 14.57 4.75 -13.82
N ASN A 16 13.61 3.90 -13.46
CA ASN A 16 12.79 3.16 -14.42
C ASN A 16 11.37 3.75 -14.45
N ILE A 17 11.03 4.40 -15.56
CA ILE A 17 9.70 4.99 -15.79
C ILE A 17 8.83 4.15 -16.73
N ILE A 18 9.32 3.00 -17.22
CA ILE A 18 8.57 2.13 -18.11
C ILE A 18 7.76 1.15 -17.27
N PRO A 19 6.41 1.27 -17.23
CA PRO A 19 5.58 0.36 -16.47
C PRO A 19 5.57 -1.03 -17.11
N PHE A 20 5.49 -2.06 -16.26
CA PHE A 20 5.44 -3.47 -16.69
C PHE A 20 6.69 -3.98 -17.42
N ASN A 21 7.81 -3.27 -17.30
CA ASN A 21 9.10 -3.76 -17.77
C ASN A 21 9.64 -4.80 -16.78
N PHE A 22 9.09 -6.00 -16.85
CA PHE A 22 9.53 -7.15 -16.06
C PHE A 22 10.51 -7.97 -16.93
N ASP A 23 11.79 -7.67 -16.84
CA ASP A 23 12.84 -8.29 -17.66
C ASP A 23 12.94 -9.81 -17.52
N SER A 24 12.30 -10.39 -16.49
CA SER A 24 12.20 -11.84 -16.32
C SER A 24 11.17 -12.26 -15.26
N ILE A 25 10.71 -13.52 -15.32
CA ILE A 25 9.92 -14.17 -14.26
C ILE A 25 10.64 -14.08 -12.89
N ASN A 26 11.96 -14.09 -12.89
CA ASN A 26 12.78 -13.94 -11.69
C ASN A 26 12.57 -12.57 -11.00
N TYR A 27 12.25 -11.52 -11.72
CA TYR A 27 11.89 -10.23 -11.11
C TYR A 27 10.59 -10.33 -10.30
N LEU A 28 9.56 -10.98 -10.82
CA LEU A 28 8.28 -11.16 -10.12
C LEU A 28 8.42 -11.99 -8.85
N LEU A 29 9.41 -12.89 -8.80
CA LEU A 29 9.75 -13.69 -7.64
C LEU A 29 10.80 -13.00 -6.73
N SER A 30 11.22 -11.79 -7.08
CA SER A 30 12.22 -11.06 -6.31
C SER A 30 11.70 -10.65 -4.94
N LYS A 31 12.62 -10.60 -3.98
CA LYS A 31 12.32 -10.08 -2.63
C LYS A 31 11.79 -8.65 -2.68
N GLN A 32 12.18 -7.85 -3.67
CA GLN A 32 11.75 -6.48 -3.85
C GLN A 32 10.23 -6.39 -4.10
N VAL A 33 9.71 -7.18 -5.04
CA VAL A 33 8.27 -7.26 -5.33
C VAL A 33 7.49 -7.64 -4.08
N PHE A 34 7.95 -8.67 -3.37
CA PHE A 34 7.31 -9.12 -2.14
C PHE A 34 7.29 -8.04 -1.05
N TYR A 35 8.42 -7.36 -0.83
CA TYR A 35 8.51 -6.33 0.21
C TYR A 35 7.66 -5.08 -0.11
N ASN A 36 7.56 -4.65 -1.35
CA ASN A 36 6.72 -3.51 -1.73
C ASN A 36 5.24 -3.80 -1.48
N ILE A 37 4.78 -5.00 -1.86
CA ILE A 37 3.40 -5.43 -1.57
C ILE A 37 3.18 -5.53 -0.06
N LEU A 38 4.08 -6.21 0.67
CA LEU A 38 3.95 -6.45 2.10
C LEU A 38 3.93 -5.14 2.91
N LEU A 39 4.78 -4.18 2.54
CA LEU A 39 4.86 -2.86 3.18
C LEU A 39 3.53 -2.09 3.09
N SER A 40 2.80 -2.26 2.00
CA SER A 40 1.58 -1.50 1.73
C SER A 40 0.31 -2.15 2.29
N ILE A 41 0.35 -3.45 2.66
CA ILE A 41 -0.78 -4.15 3.27
C ILE A 41 -1.25 -3.49 4.57
N PRO A 42 -0.38 -3.17 5.56
CA PRO A 42 -0.78 -2.49 6.78
C PRO A 42 -1.45 -1.14 6.53
N PHE A 43 -0.96 -0.37 5.55
CA PHE A 43 -1.57 0.89 5.15
C PHE A 43 -2.98 0.67 4.60
N GLY A 44 -3.15 -0.24 3.65
CA GLY A 44 -4.46 -0.56 3.06
C GLY A 44 -5.48 -1.08 4.06
N PHE A 45 -5.02 -1.82 5.07
CA PHE A 45 -5.85 -2.26 6.19
C PHE A 45 -6.22 -1.11 7.12
N GLY A 46 -5.23 -0.33 7.56
CA GLY A 46 -5.36 0.70 8.59
C GLY A 46 -6.11 1.96 8.14
N ILE A 47 -6.00 2.34 6.86
CA ILE A 47 -6.62 3.56 6.34
C ILE A 47 -8.14 3.59 6.55
N SER A 48 -8.77 2.42 6.59
CA SER A 48 -10.22 2.27 6.78
C SER A 48 -10.69 2.65 8.18
N TYR A 49 -9.80 2.64 9.16
CA TYR A 49 -10.10 3.13 10.51
C TYR A 49 -10.06 4.66 10.60
N ILE A 50 -9.29 5.31 9.74
CA ILE A 50 -9.12 6.77 9.78
C ILE A 50 -10.21 7.46 8.95
N ILE A 51 -10.53 6.90 7.77
CA ILE A 51 -11.50 7.49 6.84
C ILE A 51 -12.42 6.43 6.24
N SER A 52 -13.66 6.82 5.94
CA SER A 52 -14.59 5.97 5.20
C SER A 52 -14.12 5.81 3.75
N ILE A 53 -13.64 4.60 3.41
CA ILE A 53 -13.08 4.28 2.11
C ILE A 53 -14.19 3.89 1.12
N ASN A 54 -14.17 4.53 -0.05
CA ASN A 54 -14.88 4.11 -1.26
C ASN A 54 -13.86 3.79 -2.37
N ARG A 55 -14.33 3.29 -3.53
CA ARG A 55 -13.43 2.91 -4.63
C ARG A 55 -12.51 4.05 -5.08
N LYS A 56 -13.05 5.28 -5.23
CA LYS A 56 -12.26 6.44 -5.67
C LYS A 56 -11.19 6.81 -4.64
N LYS A 57 -11.57 6.83 -3.36
CA LYS A 57 -10.63 7.11 -2.27
C LYS A 57 -9.56 6.03 -2.14
N LEU A 58 -9.91 4.74 -2.30
CA LEU A 58 -8.94 3.65 -2.27
C LEU A 58 -7.87 3.83 -3.35
N ILE A 59 -8.29 4.13 -4.58
CA ILE A 59 -7.37 4.39 -5.69
C ILE A 59 -6.50 5.59 -5.37
N PHE A 60 -7.09 6.71 -4.96
CA PHE A 60 -6.36 7.93 -4.65
C PHE A 60 -5.31 7.72 -3.56
N PHE A 61 -5.72 7.16 -2.41
CA PHE A 61 -4.79 6.95 -1.28
C PHE A 61 -3.75 5.86 -1.56
N GLY A 62 -4.09 4.84 -2.35
CA GLY A 62 -3.12 3.82 -2.76
C GLY A 62 -2.03 4.39 -3.67
N ILE A 63 -2.39 5.23 -4.64
CA ILE A 63 -1.42 5.92 -5.49
C ILE A 63 -0.59 6.90 -4.67
N MET A 64 -1.23 7.71 -3.83
CA MET A 64 -0.55 8.67 -2.95
C MET A 64 0.46 7.98 -2.04
N PHE A 65 0.09 6.84 -1.45
CA PHE A 65 1.00 6.07 -0.61
C PHE A 65 2.22 5.58 -1.39
N GLY A 66 2.01 5.04 -2.60
CA GLY A 66 3.12 4.63 -3.46
C GLY A 66 4.06 5.79 -3.79
N ILE A 67 3.52 6.97 -4.16
CA ILE A 67 4.34 8.17 -4.43
C ILE A 67 5.13 8.60 -3.19
N ILE A 68 4.53 8.54 -2.00
CA ILE A 68 5.23 8.88 -0.75
C ILE A 68 6.39 7.92 -0.50
N ILE A 69 6.20 6.63 -0.68
CA ILE A 69 7.26 5.63 -0.48
C ILE A 69 8.41 5.85 -1.46
N GLU A 70 8.11 6.02 -2.76
CA GLU A 70 9.13 6.31 -3.77
C GLU A 70 9.86 7.64 -3.50
N GLY A 71 9.11 8.68 -3.09
CA GLY A 71 9.68 9.96 -2.72
C GLY A 71 10.61 9.88 -1.51
N LEU A 72 10.26 9.08 -0.48
CA LEU A 72 11.13 8.84 0.67
C LEU A 72 12.40 8.09 0.27
N GLN A 73 12.31 7.10 -0.62
CA GLN A 73 13.48 6.38 -1.13
C GLN A 73 14.41 7.30 -1.92
N LEU A 74 13.85 8.21 -2.73
CA LEU A 74 14.63 9.23 -3.41
C LEU A 74 15.33 10.15 -2.43
N LEU A 75 14.62 10.66 -1.42
CA LEU A 75 15.20 11.53 -0.39
C LEU A 75 16.35 10.83 0.34
N ILE A 76 16.19 9.57 0.73
CA ILE A 76 17.26 8.80 1.35
C ILE A 76 18.47 8.68 0.42
N SER A 77 18.27 8.39 -0.87
CA SER A 77 19.34 8.32 -1.85
C SER A 77 20.10 9.64 -1.98
N LEU A 78 19.38 10.76 -1.99
CA LEU A 78 19.98 12.09 -2.03
C LEU A 78 20.82 12.40 -0.78
N PHE A 79 20.32 12.04 0.41
CA PHE A 79 21.05 12.24 1.66
C PHE A 79 22.32 11.37 1.75
N LEU A 80 22.29 10.16 1.20
CA LEU A 80 23.44 9.26 1.21
C LEU A 80 24.49 9.61 0.14
N GLY A 81 24.11 10.43 -0.87
CA GLY A 81 25.00 10.78 -1.99
C GLY A 81 25.23 9.66 -3.00
N PHE A 82 24.45 8.57 -2.91
CA PHE A 82 24.45 7.46 -3.88
C PHE A 82 23.05 6.87 -4.03
N PRO A 83 22.70 6.25 -5.17
CA PRO A 83 21.40 5.64 -5.38
C PRO A 83 21.26 4.40 -4.48
N TYR A 84 20.65 4.59 -3.30
CA TYR A 84 20.37 3.52 -2.33
C TYR A 84 19.40 2.49 -2.93
N ARG A 85 18.44 2.95 -3.74
CA ARG A 85 17.48 2.13 -4.45
C ARG A 85 17.08 2.81 -5.76
N SER A 86 16.85 2.03 -6.82
CA SER A 86 16.30 2.55 -8.06
C SER A 86 14.84 2.99 -7.84
N ILE A 87 14.49 4.15 -8.42
CA ILE A 87 13.11 4.61 -8.48
C ILE A 87 12.44 3.84 -9.60
N ASP A 88 11.42 3.07 -9.28
CA ASP A 88 10.76 2.20 -10.25
C ASP A 88 9.23 2.41 -10.21
N VAL A 89 8.65 2.77 -11.35
CA VAL A 89 7.20 2.89 -11.49
C VAL A 89 6.50 1.55 -11.17
N ASN A 90 7.17 0.42 -11.36
CA ASN A 90 6.63 -0.87 -10.98
C ASN A 90 6.48 -1.00 -9.45
N ASP A 91 7.38 -0.40 -8.67
CA ASP A 91 7.28 -0.38 -7.22
C ASP A 91 6.05 0.42 -6.75
N LEU A 92 5.71 1.52 -7.43
CA LEU A 92 4.46 2.24 -7.20
C LEU A 92 3.23 1.36 -7.47
N ILE A 93 3.24 0.60 -8.57
CA ILE A 93 2.16 -0.34 -8.90
C ILE A 93 2.06 -1.44 -7.84
N LEU A 94 3.18 -1.99 -7.37
CA LEU A 94 3.22 -3.02 -6.34
C LEU A 94 2.70 -2.50 -4.98
N ASN A 95 3.07 -1.28 -4.61
CA ASN A 95 2.55 -0.60 -3.42
C ASN A 95 1.03 -0.39 -3.52
N PHE A 96 0.53 -0.03 -4.69
CA PHE A 96 -0.91 0.09 -4.94
C PHE A 96 -1.63 -1.27 -4.81
N ILE A 97 -1.06 -2.34 -5.38
CA ILE A 97 -1.60 -3.70 -5.24
C ILE A 97 -1.64 -4.12 -3.77
N GLY A 98 -0.56 -3.89 -3.01
CA GLY A 98 -0.51 -4.16 -1.57
C GLY A 98 -1.59 -3.40 -0.78
N THR A 99 -1.84 -2.14 -1.12
CA THR A 99 -2.93 -1.34 -0.53
C THR A 99 -4.31 -1.97 -0.79
N ILE A 100 -4.57 -2.45 -2.01
CA ILE A 100 -5.82 -3.13 -2.35
C ILE A 100 -5.96 -4.44 -1.57
N ILE A 101 -4.90 -5.22 -1.45
CA ILE A 101 -4.88 -6.47 -0.68
C ILE A 101 -5.19 -6.16 0.79
N GLY A 102 -4.52 -5.18 1.39
CA GLY A 102 -4.76 -4.75 2.77
C GLY A 102 -6.21 -4.33 3.02
N TYR A 103 -6.79 -3.57 2.10
CA TYR A 103 -8.21 -3.20 2.17
C TYR A 103 -9.15 -4.42 2.06
N LYS A 104 -8.85 -5.40 1.21
CA LYS A 104 -9.64 -6.64 1.13
C LYS A 104 -9.54 -7.45 2.44
N ILE A 105 -8.34 -7.55 3.02
CA ILE A 105 -8.13 -8.20 4.32
C ILE A 105 -8.95 -7.49 5.41
N PHE A 106 -8.95 -6.16 5.43
CA PHE A 106 -9.79 -5.38 6.34
C PHE A 106 -11.29 -5.72 6.19
N LYS A 107 -11.79 -5.88 4.97
CA LYS A 107 -13.20 -6.26 4.75
C LYS A 107 -13.54 -7.66 5.27
N ILE A 108 -12.65 -8.62 5.05
CA ILE A 108 -12.80 -9.97 5.58
C ILE A 108 -12.78 -9.93 7.11
N TYR A 109 -11.81 -9.23 7.69
CA TYR A 109 -11.73 -9.03 9.14
C TYR A 109 -13.03 -8.40 9.69
N SER A 110 -13.53 -7.33 9.07
CA SER A 110 -14.75 -6.64 9.48
C SER A 110 -15.97 -7.57 9.47
N PHE A 111 -16.10 -8.38 8.44
CA PHE A 111 -17.18 -9.37 8.36
C PHE A 111 -17.10 -10.41 9.48
N LEU A 112 -15.91 -10.99 9.68
CA LEU A 112 -15.69 -11.99 10.75
C LEU A 112 -15.87 -11.37 12.14
N PHE A 113 -15.41 -10.15 12.35
CA PHE A 113 -15.58 -9.44 13.62
C PHE A 113 -17.06 -9.21 13.97
N ILE A 114 -17.87 -8.71 13.03
CA ILE A 114 -19.31 -8.52 13.23
C ILE A 114 -20.00 -9.84 13.54
N MET A 115 -19.67 -10.92 12.80
CA MET A 115 -20.21 -12.24 13.07
C MET A 115 -19.87 -12.73 14.47
N SER A 116 -18.62 -12.53 14.90
CA SER A 116 -18.17 -12.95 16.23
C SER A 116 -18.87 -12.18 17.34
N VAL A 117 -19.02 -10.87 17.18
CA VAL A 117 -19.75 -10.03 18.14
C VAL A 117 -21.20 -10.52 18.32
N LYS A 118 -21.88 -10.78 17.20
CA LYS A 118 -23.27 -11.28 17.20
C LYS A 118 -23.39 -12.70 17.78
N LYS A 119 -22.46 -13.59 17.41
CA LYS A 119 -22.54 -15.01 17.81
C LYS A 119 -22.26 -15.21 19.30
N PHE A 120 -21.34 -14.44 19.87
CA PHE A 120 -20.87 -14.59 21.24
C PHE A 120 -21.44 -13.55 22.21
N ASP A 121 -22.38 -12.71 21.74
CA ASP A 121 -23.01 -11.63 22.50
C ASP A 121 -21.96 -10.76 23.26
N ILE A 122 -20.90 -10.38 22.54
CA ILE A 122 -19.76 -9.67 23.14
C ILE A 122 -20.19 -8.27 23.55
N LYS A 123 -20.05 -7.95 24.83
CA LYS A 123 -20.24 -6.57 25.33
C LYS A 123 -19.16 -5.67 24.76
N LEU A 124 -19.58 -4.65 24.02
CA LEU A 124 -18.67 -3.71 23.38
C LEU A 124 -18.25 -2.64 24.42
N ASN A 125 -16.93 -2.47 24.58
CA ASN A 125 -16.36 -1.29 25.21
C ASN A 125 -16.16 -0.19 24.16
N THR A 126 -15.77 1.01 24.56
CA THR A 126 -15.60 2.18 23.70
C THR A 126 -14.73 1.89 22.44
N LEU A 127 -13.64 1.14 22.60
CA LEU A 127 -12.76 0.79 21.49
C LEU A 127 -13.43 -0.21 20.53
N LEU A 128 -14.03 -1.27 21.08
CA LEU A 128 -14.73 -2.28 20.29
C LEU A 128 -15.95 -1.70 19.58
N GLU A 129 -16.64 -0.75 20.18
CA GLU A 129 -17.77 -0.03 19.57
C GLU A 129 -17.31 0.79 18.36
N TYR A 130 -16.17 1.47 18.48
CA TYR A 130 -15.57 2.16 17.34
C TYR A 130 -15.21 1.20 16.19
N ILE A 131 -14.53 0.10 16.50
CA ILE A 131 -14.18 -0.93 15.52
C ILE A 131 -15.44 -1.52 14.88
N HIS A 132 -16.49 -1.79 15.67
CA HIS A 132 -17.75 -2.31 15.19
C HIS A 132 -18.42 -1.35 14.20
N LYS A 133 -18.51 -0.06 14.54
CA LYS A 133 -19.09 0.99 13.69
C LYS A 133 -18.34 1.15 12.36
N VAL A 134 -17.01 1.09 12.40
CA VAL A 134 -16.19 1.15 11.18
C VAL A 134 -16.39 -0.11 10.33
N SER A 135 -16.44 -1.28 10.96
CA SER A 135 -16.65 -2.56 10.32
C SER A 135 -18.02 -2.67 9.65
N GLU A 136 -19.10 -2.20 10.32
CA GLU A 136 -20.44 -2.15 9.73
C GLU A 136 -20.48 -1.30 8.46
N LYS A 137 -19.86 -0.11 8.49
CA LYS A 137 -19.77 0.74 7.30
C LYS A 137 -19.07 0.02 6.14
N ALA A 138 -17.99 -0.72 6.41
CA ALA A 138 -17.23 -1.42 5.39
C ALA A 138 -18.01 -2.58 4.74
N VAL A 139 -18.84 -3.28 5.51
CA VAL A 139 -19.67 -4.39 5.04
C VAL A 139 -20.90 -3.87 4.30
N ASN A 140 -21.61 -2.86 4.83
CA ASN A 140 -22.86 -2.32 4.28
C ASN A 140 -22.69 -1.55 2.98
N VAL A 141 -21.52 -0.98 2.70
CA VAL A 141 -21.23 -0.33 1.40
C VAL A 141 -21.45 -1.27 0.20
N ASN A 142 -21.46 -2.58 0.40
CA ASN A 142 -21.72 -3.54 -0.68
C ASN A 142 -23.20 -3.92 -0.84
N VAL A 143 -24.05 -3.72 0.17
CA VAL A 143 -25.47 -4.09 0.13
C VAL A 143 -26.29 -3.10 -0.68
N ASN A 144 -25.91 -1.81 -0.68
CA ASN A 144 -26.63 -0.73 -1.36
C ASN A 144 -26.21 -0.52 -2.83
N LYS A 145 -25.51 -1.50 -3.45
CA LYS A 145 -25.06 -1.44 -4.86
C LYS A 145 -25.61 -2.57 -5.73
N LYS A 146 -26.70 -3.22 -5.31
CA LYS A 146 -27.49 -4.10 -6.19
C LYS A 146 -28.72 -3.36 -6.71
#